data_0a2ed79d087fd3b206287dcd0b400b99
#
_entry.id   0a2ed79d087fd3b206287dcd0b400b99
#
_cell.length_a   1.000
_cell.length_b   1.000
_cell.length_c   1.000
_cell.angle_alpha   90.00
_cell.angle_beta   90.00
_cell.angle_gamma   90.00
#
_symmetry.space_group_name_H-M   'P 1'
#
loop_
_entity.id
_entity.type
_entity.pdbx_description
1 polymer ?
#
loop_
_entity_poly.entity_id
_entity_poly.type
_entity_poly.pdbx_seq_one_letter_code
_entity_poly.pdbx_strand_id
1 'polypeptide(L)'
;MVNYLKELNYKPDSLISTIMLAGMEIDTNNFNTKTTAETYEAAAFLARNKANQILKRKILKESREAYLKRNELIKKSFMITKDVAICVLDNKVYYRNELAEISEDLLTLDKIEAAFTIGRTETNEISISARSLGSYDVKKIMQALNGGGHKNEAAAQITGNTLEEVKQKLIELIKR
;
A
#
# COMPACT_ATOMS: atom_id res chain seq x y z
N MET A 1 -4.30 -20.12 6.64
CA MET A 1 -4.16 -21.25 5.67
C MET A 1 -2.93 -22.09 5.93
N VAL A 2 -1.67 -21.57 5.94
CA VAL A 2 -0.44 -22.38 6.13
C VAL A 2 -0.46 -23.16 7.45
N ASN A 3 -0.92 -22.56 8.56
CA ASN A 3 -1.01 -23.24 9.85
C ASN A 3 -1.98 -24.44 9.79
N TYR A 4 -3.08 -24.31 9.07
CA TYR A 4 -4.02 -25.42 8.84
C TYR A 4 -3.38 -26.58 8.06
N LEU A 5 -2.52 -26.28 7.07
CA LEU A 5 -1.77 -27.32 6.35
C LEU A 5 -0.78 -28.05 7.28
N LYS A 6 -0.13 -27.32 8.20
CA LYS A 6 0.78 -27.91 9.21
C LYS A 6 0.01 -28.84 10.15
N GLU A 7 -1.15 -28.44 10.65
CA GLU A 7 -2.02 -29.25 11.53
C GLU A 7 -2.47 -30.54 10.85
N LEU A 8 -2.78 -30.48 9.56
CA LEU A 8 -3.16 -31.64 8.76
C LEU A 8 -1.97 -32.51 8.33
N ASN A 9 -0.73 -32.17 8.71
CA ASN A 9 0.50 -32.77 8.18
C ASN A 9 0.56 -32.82 6.64
N TYR A 10 -0.15 -31.91 5.98
CA TYR A 10 -0.16 -31.83 4.52
C TYR A 10 1.08 -31.08 4.02
N LYS A 11 1.79 -31.71 3.09
CA LYS A 11 2.97 -31.13 2.44
C LYS A 11 2.57 -30.65 1.04
N PRO A 12 2.36 -29.35 0.83
CA PRO A 12 2.06 -28.82 -0.50
C PRO A 12 3.24 -29.05 -1.45
N ASP A 13 2.96 -29.28 -2.70
CA ASP A 13 4.00 -29.37 -3.74
C ASP A 13 4.72 -28.02 -3.95
N SER A 14 5.77 -28.05 -4.79
CA SER A 14 6.58 -26.87 -5.05
C SER A 14 5.78 -25.70 -5.68
N LEU A 15 4.82 -25.99 -6.54
CA LEU A 15 4.01 -24.96 -7.21
C LEU A 15 3.05 -24.30 -6.23
N ILE A 16 2.31 -25.10 -5.47
CA ILE A 16 1.38 -24.60 -4.44
C ILE A 16 2.16 -23.78 -3.39
N SER A 17 3.29 -24.31 -2.91
CA SER A 17 4.15 -23.62 -1.95
C SER A 17 4.64 -22.26 -2.50
N THR A 18 4.97 -22.20 -3.79
CA THR A 18 5.43 -20.98 -4.46
C THR A 18 4.32 -19.94 -4.55
N ILE A 19 3.11 -20.35 -4.97
CA ILE A 19 1.95 -19.45 -5.09
C ILE A 19 1.53 -18.92 -3.71
N MET A 20 1.52 -19.79 -2.69
CA MET A 20 1.20 -19.36 -1.32
C MET A 20 2.22 -18.36 -0.78
N LEU A 21 3.51 -18.57 -1.05
CA LEU A 21 4.56 -17.65 -0.63
C LEU A 21 4.46 -16.29 -1.38
N ALA A 22 4.09 -16.31 -2.67
CA ALA A 22 3.83 -15.09 -3.42
C ALA A 22 2.64 -14.31 -2.84
N GLY A 23 1.54 -14.99 -2.48
CA GLY A 23 0.40 -14.38 -1.81
C GLY A 23 0.77 -13.77 -0.46
N MET A 24 1.61 -14.44 0.33
CA MET A 24 2.10 -13.88 1.60
C MET A 24 2.90 -12.58 1.38
N GLU A 25 3.76 -12.51 0.37
CA GLU A 25 4.51 -11.27 0.05
C GLU A 25 3.58 -10.13 -0.34
N ILE A 26 2.52 -10.40 -1.10
CA ILE A 26 1.51 -9.37 -1.45
C ILE A 26 0.80 -8.87 -0.19
N ASP A 27 0.25 -9.79 0.62
CA ASP A 27 -0.56 -9.46 1.81
C ASP A 27 0.23 -8.73 2.90
N THR A 28 1.54 -8.95 2.94
CA THR A 28 2.43 -8.37 3.94
C THR A 28 3.30 -7.24 3.40
N ASN A 29 3.07 -6.81 2.17
CA ASN A 29 3.93 -5.84 1.49
C ASN A 29 5.42 -6.21 1.63
N ASN A 30 5.81 -7.36 1.08
CA ASN A 30 7.17 -7.90 1.19
C ASN A 30 7.67 -8.04 2.65
N PHE A 31 6.80 -8.52 3.55
CA PHE A 31 7.05 -8.66 5.00
C PHE A 31 7.29 -7.35 5.75
N ASN A 32 6.92 -6.22 5.18
CA ASN A 32 7.02 -4.90 5.83
C ASN A 32 5.83 -4.60 6.75
N THR A 33 4.64 -5.16 6.47
CA THR A 33 3.42 -4.93 7.26
C THR A 33 2.77 -6.26 7.65
N LYS A 34 1.93 -6.25 8.71
CA LYS A 34 1.14 -7.42 9.15
C LYS A 34 1.98 -8.70 9.35
N THR A 35 3.25 -8.54 9.70
CA THR A 35 4.22 -9.63 9.81
C THR A 35 4.53 -9.93 11.26
N THR A 36 4.41 -11.20 11.64
CA THR A 36 4.69 -11.73 12.98
C THR A 36 5.64 -12.93 12.88
N ALA A 37 6.05 -13.47 14.01
CA ALA A 37 6.85 -14.71 14.05
C ALA A 37 6.17 -15.84 13.28
N GLU A 38 4.85 -16.00 13.44
CA GLU A 38 4.06 -17.02 12.75
C GLU A 38 4.07 -16.82 11.23
N THR A 39 4.13 -15.55 10.75
CA THR A 39 4.27 -15.25 9.33
C THR A 39 5.59 -15.77 8.78
N TYR A 40 6.70 -15.53 9.47
CA TYR A 40 8.00 -16.04 9.09
C TYR A 40 8.08 -17.58 9.18
N GLU A 41 7.47 -18.19 10.20
CA GLU A 41 7.37 -19.64 10.30
C GLU A 41 6.57 -20.26 9.16
N ALA A 42 5.49 -19.60 8.74
CA ALA A 42 4.71 -20.02 7.58
C ALA A 42 5.53 -19.91 6.29
N ALA A 43 6.28 -18.85 6.09
CA ALA A 43 7.19 -18.71 4.96
C ALA A 43 8.29 -19.75 4.97
N ALA A 44 8.89 -20.05 6.15
CA ALA A 44 9.88 -21.11 6.32
C ALA A 44 9.31 -22.50 6.00
N PHE A 45 8.06 -22.78 6.39
CA PHE A 45 7.38 -24.03 6.03
C PHE A 45 7.24 -24.17 4.51
N LEU A 46 6.80 -23.12 3.82
CA LEU A 46 6.67 -23.12 2.36
C LEU A 46 8.03 -23.29 1.66
N ALA A 47 9.08 -22.67 2.18
CA ALA A 47 10.45 -22.82 1.68
C ALA A 47 10.96 -24.25 1.83
N ARG A 48 10.72 -24.92 2.98
CA ARG A 48 11.04 -26.34 3.19
C ARG A 48 10.27 -27.26 2.23
N ASN A 49 9.06 -26.88 1.82
CA ASN A 49 8.27 -27.58 0.81
C ASN A 49 8.62 -27.11 -0.63
N LYS A 50 9.86 -26.64 -0.84
CA LYS A 50 10.47 -26.34 -2.13
C LYS A 50 9.77 -25.21 -2.89
N ALA A 51 9.24 -24.18 -2.20
CA ALA A 51 8.80 -22.95 -2.87
C ALA A 51 9.93 -22.38 -3.74
N ASN A 52 9.64 -22.16 -5.02
CA ASN A 52 10.63 -21.72 -6.00
C ASN A 52 10.70 -20.19 -6.05
N GLN A 53 11.79 -19.61 -5.52
CA GLN A 53 11.98 -18.16 -5.43
C GLN A 53 12.04 -17.48 -6.81
N ILE A 54 12.60 -18.17 -7.82
CA ILE A 54 12.68 -17.61 -9.17
C ILE A 54 11.29 -17.53 -9.80
N LEU A 55 10.49 -18.60 -9.67
CA LEU A 55 9.11 -18.62 -10.16
C LEU A 55 8.26 -17.58 -9.41
N LYS A 56 8.38 -17.49 -8.09
CA LYS A 56 7.72 -16.46 -7.29
C LYS A 56 8.02 -15.06 -7.81
N ARG A 57 9.31 -14.72 -8.03
CA ARG A 57 9.69 -13.42 -8.62
C ARG A 57 9.12 -13.20 -10.02
N LYS A 58 8.97 -14.25 -10.82
CA LYS A 58 8.32 -14.12 -12.14
C LYS A 58 6.83 -13.84 -12.03
N ILE A 59 6.14 -14.45 -11.07
CA ILE A 59 4.70 -14.25 -10.80
C ILE A 59 4.44 -12.81 -10.32
N LEU A 60 5.32 -12.27 -9.47
CA LEU A 60 5.19 -10.95 -8.86
C LEU A 60 5.78 -9.81 -9.71
N LYS A 61 6.21 -10.10 -10.95
CA LYS A 61 6.72 -9.03 -11.81
C LYS A 61 5.62 -8.07 -12.22
N GLU A 62 5.91 -6.82 -12.05
CA GLU A 62 5.19 -5.71 -12.62
C GLU A 62 5.63 -5.43 -14.07
N SER A 63 4.76 -4.84 -14.88
CA SER A 63 5.15 -4.39 -16.22
C SER A 63 6.06 -3.16 -16.14
N ARG A 64 7.02 -3.07 -17.08
CA ARG A 64 7.90 -1.89 -17.18
C ARG A 64 7.09 -0.59 -17.33
N GLU A 65 6.00 -0.65 -18.06
CA GLU A 65 5.13 0.50 -18.32
C GLU A 65 4.46 0.98 -17.02
N ALA A 66 3.86 0.08 -16.24
CA ALA A 66 3.24 0.42 -14.95
C ALA A 66 4.27 1.00 -13.98
N TYR A 67 5.45 0.39 -13.87
CA TYR A 67 6.55 0.89 -13.05
C TYR A 67 6.97 2.31 -13.43
N LEU A 68 7.21 2.58 -14.72
CA LEU A 68 7.63 3.92 -15.18
C LEU A 68 6.52 4.95 -14.98
N LYS A 69 5.25 4.61 -15.27
CA LYS A 69 4.09 5.47 -15.02
C LYS A 69 4.03 5.88 -13.54
N ARG A 70 4.14 4.92 -12.63
CA ARG A 70 4.09 5.18 -11.18
C ARG A 70 5.25 6.08 -10.73
N ASN A 71 6.46 5.84 -11.22
CA ASN A 71 7.61 6.70 -10.90
C ASN A 71 7.41 8.15 -11.38
N GLU A 72 6.82 8.37 -12.57
CA GLU A 72 6.51 9.74 -13.04
C GLU A 72 5.43 10.43 -12.18
N LEU A 73 4.50 9.66 -11.61
CA LEU A 73 3.51 10.21 -10.67
C LEU A 73 4.15 10.55 -9.32
N ILE A 74 5.04 9.69 -8.80
CA ILE A 74 5.77 9.92 -7.55
C ILE A 74 6.60 11.22 -7.61
N LYS A 75 7.20 11.56 -8.74
CA LYS A 75 7.92 12.83 -8.94
C LYS A 75 7.08 14.09 -8.68
N LYS A 76 5.75 13.99 -8.73
CA LYS A 76 4.82 15.10 -8.43
C LYS A 76 4.60 15.29 -6.93
N SER A 77 5.16 14.43 -6.09
CA SER A 77 5.04 14.54 -4.64
C SER A 77 5.85 15.72 -4.09
N PHE A 78 5.39 16.26 -2.98
CA PHE A 78 6.06 17.33 -2.26
C PHE A 78 5.86 17.18 -0.76
N MET A 79 6.77 17.74 0.02
CA MET A 79 6.74 17.68 1.47
C MET A 79 5.81 18.77 2.03
N ILE A 80 4.95 18.38 2.99
CA ILE A 80 4.09 19.31 3.75
C ILE A 80 4.73 19.70 5.07
N THR A 81 5.39 18.73 5.69
CA THR A 81 6.23 18.92 6.89
C THR A 81 7.61 18.31 6.59
N LYS A 82 8.48 18.24 7.58
CA LYS A 82 9.79 17.61 7.43
C LYS A 82 9.73 16.10 7.11
N ASP A 83 8.58 15.45 7.38
CA ASP A 83 8.41 13.99 7.36
C ASP A 83 7.06 13.53 6.78
N VAL A 84 6.26 14.43 6.22
CA VAL A 84 4.99 14.09 5.55
C VAL A 84 5.01 14.51 4.09
N ALA A 85 4.79 13.54 3.19
CA ALA A 85 4.70 13.75 1.75
C ALA A 85 3.26 13.67 1.25
N ILE A 86 2.94 14.51 0.27
CA ILE A 86 1.68 14.42 -0.49
C ILE A 86 1.99 14.30 -1.98
N CYS A 87 1.32 13.38 -2.66
CA CYS A 87 1.27 13.28 -4.11
C CYS A 87 -0.13 13.62 -4.60
N VAL A 88 -0.26 14.63 -5.43
CA VAL A 88 -1.53 15.01 -6.07
C VAL A 88 -1.46 14.64 -7.54
N LEU A 89 -2.33 13.73 -7.95
CA LEU A 89 -2.39 13.27 -9.33
C LEU A 89 -3.11 14.28 -10.22
N ASP A 90 -2.97 14.12 -11.53
CA ASP A 90 -3.71 14.96 -12.49
C ASP A 90 -5.20 14.58 -12.57
N ASN A 91 -5.97 15.27 -13.41
CA ASN A 91 -7.41 15.06 -13.56
C ASN A 91 -7.83 13.79 -14.30
N LYS A 92 -6.90 12.84 -14.55
CA LYS A 92 -7.24 11.54 -15.08
C LYS A 92 -7.89 10.67 -14.02
N VAL A 93 -8.57 9.62 -14.44
CA VAL A 93 -9.12 8.61 -13.54
C VAL A 93 -8.05 7.54 -13.27
N TYR A 94 -7.87 7.22 -12.01
CA TYR A 94 -6.91 6.24 -11.49
C TYR A 94 -7.64 5.14 -10.72
N TYR A 95 -7.06 3.96 -10.65
CA TYR A 95 -7.56 2.94 -9.73
C TYR A 95 -7.11 3.23 -8.30
N ARG A 96 -7.95 2.83 -7.32
CA ARG A 96 -7.63 3.04 -5.89
C ARG A 96 -6.33 2.37 -5.45
N ASN A 97 -6.01 1.22 -6.03
CA ASN A 97 -4.73 0.54 -5.78
C ASN A 97 -3.52 1.34 -6.29
N GLU A 98 -3.63 2.06 -7.42
CA GLU A 98 -2.53 2.92 -7.90
C GLU A 98 -2.21 4.03 -6.87
N LEU A 99 -3.24 4.63 -6.25
CA LEU A 99 -3.03 5.61 -5.19
C LEU A 99 -2.35 4.98 -3.96
N ALA A 100 -2.75 3.77 -3.60
CA ALA A 100 -2.18 3.04 -2.47
C ALA A 100 -0.71 2.69 -2.71
N GLU A 101 -0.38 2.20 -3.90
CA GLU A 101 0.99 1.88 -4.31
C GLU A 101 1.90 3.12 -4.28
N ILE A 102 1.43 4.28 -4.77
CA ILE A 102 2.20 5.53 -4.73
C ILE A 102 2.47 5.96 -3.27
N SER A 103 1.46 5.87 -2.39
CA SER A 103 1.65 6.22 -0.97
C SER A 103 2.63 5.26 -0.29
N GLU A 104 2.61 3.98 -0.64
CA GLU A 104 3.52 2.97 -0.11
C GLU A 104 4.95 3.20 -0.60
N ASP A 105 5.12 3.46 -1.90
CA ASP A 105 6.45 3.75 -2.47
C ASP A 105 7.07 5.02 -1.85
N LEU A 106 6.26 6.05 -1.57
CA LEU A 106 6.74 7.25 -0.87
C LEU A 106 7.27 6.94 0.53
N LEU A 107 6.69 5.98 1.27
CA LEU A 107 7.19 5.56 2.58
C LEU A 107 8.54 4.83 2.51
N THR A 108 8.98 4.39 1.33
CA THR A 108 10.31 3.79 1.15
C THR A 108 11.43 4.83 1.08
N LEU A 109 11.07 6.11 0.94
CA LEU A 109 12.03 7.20 0.82
C LEU A 109 12.46 7.71 2.20
N ASP A 110 13.75 8.05 2.31
CA ASP A 110 14.32 8.58 3.55
C ASP A 110 13.52 9.79 4.09
N LYS A 111 13.36 9.84 5.41
CA LYS A 111 12.66 10.90 6.18
C LYS A 111 11.15 10.97 5.97
N ILE A 112 10.50 10.12 5.21
CA ILE A 112 9.05 10.12 5.06
C ILE A 112 8.45 9.15 6.08
N GLU A 113 7.67 9.68 7.02
CA GLU A 113 6.96 8.93 8.06
C GLU A 113 5.47 8.75 7.76
N ALA A 114 4.90 9.64 6.92
CA ALA A 114 3.55 9.50 6.41
C ALA A 114 3.45 10.01 4.97
N ALA A 115 2.63 9.34 4.16
CA ALA A 115 2.41 9.67 2.76
C ALA A 115 0.93 9.62 2.41
N PHE A 116 0.50 10.60 1.61
CA PHE A 116 -0.86 10.73 1.14
C PHE A 116 -0.88 10.90 -0.37
N THR A 117 -1.70 10.11 -1.06
CA THR A 117 -1.90 10.26 -2.51
C THR A 117 -3.34 10.62 -2.78
N ILE A 118 -3.55 11.72 -3.50
CA ILE A 118 -4.86 12.25 -3.87
C ILE A 118 -5.03 12.07 -5.37
N GLY A 119 -6.12 11.46 -5.80
CA GLY A 119 -6.43 11.25 -7.21
C GLY A 119 -7.92 11.05 -7.45
N ARG A 120 -8.35 11.30 -8.68
CA ARG A 120 -9.71 11.01 -9.12
C ARG A 120 -9.84 9.52 -9.41
N THR A 121 -10.83 8.87 -8.81
CA THR A 121 -11.06 7.42 -9.00
C THR A 121 -12.34 7.10 -9.76
N GLU A 122 -13.27 8.08 -9.82
CA GLU A 122 -14.46 8.06 -10.66
C GLU A 122 -14.76 9.49 -11.14
N THR A 123 -15.75 9.66 -12.00
CA THR A 123 -16.05 10.97 -12.62
C THR A 123 -16.25 12.08 -11.57
N ASN A 124 -16.94 11.79 -10.47
CA ASN A 124 -17.23 12.75 -9.40
C ASN A 124 -16.64 12.37 -8.05
N GLU A 125 -15.71 11.42 -8.00
CA GLU A 125 -15.08 10.96 -6.77
C GLU A 125 -13.58 11.23 -6.78
N ILE A 126 -13.10 11.83 -5.70
CA ILE A 126 -11.69 11.96 -5.38
C ILE A 126 -11.39 11.06 -4.21
N SER A 127 -10.41 10.20 -4.38
CA SER A 127 -9.94 9.32 -3.33
C SER A 127 -8.60 9.80 -2.76
N ILE A 128 -8.42 9.58 -1.47
CA ILE A 128 -7.16 9.75 -0.77
C ILE A 128 -6.72 8.37 -0.28
N SER A 129 -5.51 7.97 -0.61
CA SER A 129 -4.81 6.89 0.07
C SER A 129 -3.84 7.47 1.08
N ALA A 130 -3.81 6.93 2.28
CA ALA A 130 -2.98 7.38 3.38
C ALA A 130 -2.19 6.20 3.96
N ARG A 131 -0.91 6.39 4.15
CA ARG A 131 0.03 5.41 4.74
C ARG A 131 0.91 6.08 5.79
N SER A 132 1.33 5.32 6.80
CA SER A 132 2.23 5.81 7.85
C SER A 132 3.08 4.67 8.42
N LEU A 133 4.30 4.99 8.84
CA LEU A 133 5.18 4.08 9.58
C LEU A 133 4.86 4.02 11.08
N GLY A 134 3.78 4.70 11.54
CA GLY A 134 3.28 4.61 12.91
C GLY A 134 3.34 5.92 13.70
N SER A 135 4.13 6.91 13.26
CA SER A 135 4.25 8.24 13.87
C SER A 135 2.96 9.06 13.71
N TYR A 136 2.19 8.78 12.64
CA TYR A 136 0.93 9.44 12.34
C TYR A 136 -0.23 8.46 12.39
N ASP A 137 -1.34 8.84 13.04
CA ASP A 137 -2.59 8.09 13.01
C ASP A 137 -3.41 8.53 11.79
N VAL A 138 -3.09 7.93 10.62
CA VAL A 138 -3.76 8.29 9.36
C VAL A 138 -5.25 7.94 9.37
N LYS A 139 -5.69 7.01 10.22
CA LYS A 139 -7.12 6.71 10.41
C LYS A 139 -7.88 7.94 10.90
N LYS A 140 -7.35 8.64 11.92
CA LYS A 140 -8.01 9.85 12.46
C LYS A 140 -8.10 10.95 11.42
N ILE A 141 -7.04 11.14 10.63
CA ILE A 141 -7.03 12.13 9.54
C ILE A 141 -8.11 11.78 8.49
N MET A 142 -8.17 10.51 8.07
CA MET A 142 -9.16 10.10 7.07
C MET A 142 -10.60 10.11 7.64
N GLN A 143 -10.80 9.81 8.91
CA GLN A 143 -12.13 9.93 9.56
C GLN A 143 -12.65 11.37 9.56
N ALA A 144 -11.77 12.38 9.69
CA ALA A 144 -12.16 13.80 9.56
C ALA A 144 -12.62 14.16 8.12
N LEU A 145 -12.35 13.29 7.15
CA LEU A 145 -12.81 13.39 5.76
C LEU A 145 -13.88 12.34 5.41
N ASN A 146 -14.59 11.82 6.43
CA ASN A 146 -15.60 10.74 6.30
C ASN A 146 -15.05 9.43 5.73
N GLY A 147 -13.75 9.20 5.85
CA GLY A 147 -13.07 7.98 5.47
C GLY A 147 -12.87 7.02 6.65
N GLY A 148 -11.95 6.07 6.48
CA GLY A 148 -11.64 5.08 7.50
C GLY A 148 -10.43 4.24 7.18
N GLY A 149 -10.20 3.22 8.01
CA GLY A 149 -9.07 2.30 7.88
C GLY A 149 -8.46 1.94 9.22
N HIS A 150 -7.16 1.66 9.20
CA HIS A 150 -6.34 1.36 10.38
C HIS A 150 -5.36 2.51 10.66
N LYS A 151 -4.68 2.45 11.81
CA LYS A 151 -3.74 3.49 12.25
C LYS A 151 -2.71 3.85 11.16
N ASN A 152 -2.18 2.86 10.47
CA ASN A 152 -1.10 3.01 9.51
C ASN A 152 -1.55 2.96 8.04
N GLU A 153 -2.78 2.53 7.78
CA GLU A 153 -3.36 2.37 6.44
C GLU A 153 -4.81 2.85 6.46
N ALA A 154 -5.11 3.93 5.75
CA ALA A 154 -6.46 4.48 5.72
C ALA A 154 -6.76 5.12 4.36
N ALA A 155 -8.04 5.38 4.09
CA ALA A 155 -8.48 6.03 2.86
C ALA A 155 -9.73 6.87 3.10
N ALA A 156 -9.98 7.84 2.23
CA ALA A 156 -11.22 8.59 2.17
C ALA A 156 -11.67 8.76 0.72
N GLN A 157 -12.99 8.81 0.51
CA GLN A 157 -13.62 9.12 -0.77
C GLN A 157 -14.47 10.37 -0.60
N ILE A 158 -14.27 11.35 -1.46
CA ILE A 158 -14.88 12.67 -1.38
C ILE A 158 -15.55 12.99 -2.71
N THR A 159 -16.83 13.32 -2.68
CA THR A 159 -17.60 13.72 -3.86
C THR A 159 -17.91 15.21 -3.84
N GLY A 160 -18.12 15.81 -5.02
CA GLY A 160 -18.52 17.20 -5.13
C GLY A 160 -17.43 18.25 -4.85
N ASN A 161 -16.16 17.83 -4.76
CA ASN A 161 -15.02 18.71 -4.56
C ASN A 161 -14.02 18.63 -5.73
N THR A 162 -13.17 19.64 -5.84
CA THR A 162 -12.01 19.63 -6.73
C THR A 162 -10.78 19.02 -6.03
N LEU A 163 -9.79 18.57 -6.82
CA LEU A 163 -8.52 18.06 -6.28
C LEU A 163 -7.83 19.09 -5.38
N GLU A 164 -7.89 20.37 -5.74
CA GLU A 164 -7.26 21.44 -4.96
C GLU A 164 -7.97 21.66 -3.61
N GLU A 165 -9.31 21.65 -3.57
CA GLU A 165 -10.07 21.75 -2.31
C GLU A 165 -9.78 20.59 -1.37
N VAL A 166 -9.72 19.36 -1.91
CA VAL A 166 -9.38 18.16 -1.11
C VAL A 166 -7.96 18.25 -0.58
N LYS A 167 -7.01 18.68 -1.40
CA LYS A 167 -5.61 18.90 -1.01
C LYS A 167 -5.51 19.91 0.13
N GLN A 168 -6.18 21.07 0.03
CA GLN A 168 -6.14 22.11 1.06
C GLN A 168 -6.72 21.61 2.40
N LYS A 169 -7.88 20.94 2.36
CA LYS A 169 -8.49 20.32 3.54
C LYS A 169 -7.53 19.30 4.22
N LEU A 170 -6.87 18.48 3.41
CA LEU A 170 -5.92 17.49 3.93
C LEU A 170 -4.71 18.17 4.59
N ILE A 171 -4.14 19.19 3.95
CA ILE A 171 -2.99 19.94 4.50
C ILE A 171 -3.34 20.60 5.85
N GLU A 172 -4.54 21.17 5.97
CA GLU A 172 -5.01 21.75 7.24
C GLU A 172 -5.13 20.70 8.35
N LEU A 173 -5.61 19.50 8.03
CA LEU A 173 -5.73 18.41 8.99
C LEU A 173 -4.37 17.85 9.44
N ILE A 174 -3.37 17.81 8.55
CA ILE A 174 -2.01 17.35 8.86
C ILE A 174 -1.27 18.34 9.76
N LYS A 175 -1.54 19.64 9.63
CA LYS A 175 -0.85 20.70 10.38
C LYS A 175 -1.45 21.01 11.76
N ARG A 176 -2.57 20.38 12.09
CA ARG A 176 -3.22 20.46 13.41
C ARG A 176 -2.59 19.51 14.42
#